data_cc1b22d7bb94b737957709e7f8fd9183
#
_entry.id   cc1b22d7bb94b737957709e7f8fd9183
#
_cell.length_a   1.000
_cell.length_b   1.000
_cell.length_c   1.000
_cell.angle_alpha   90.00
_cell.angle_beta   90.00
_cell.angle_gamma   90.00
#
_symmetry.space_group_name_H-M   'P 1'
#
loop_
_entity.id
_entity.type
_entity.pdbx_description
1 polymer ?
#
loop_
_entity_poly.entity_id
_entity_poly.type
_entity_poly.pdbx_seq_one_letter_code
_entity_poly.pdbx_strand_id
1 'polypeptide(L)'
;MVILSSIRNKIILLLLISILVFLGWQFGGESLYTKILVSTSNLTLSIIKDYDHIEYKKNNGLYQLNVFIEVDGRRGDFIHEPGSLTQPMIALLSWQIFLFFVLRRKYALKALGVNLGIFFFLQIEFLVLLTDYYSSEVKQYIFMMMDDSFNIISLILVLKDNMLYPVFRNNRKNVVEYRS
;
A
#
# COMPACT_ATOMS: atom_id res chain seq x y z
N MET A 1 -22.37 17.82 13.01
CA MET A 1 -21.21 17.65 12.14
C MET A 1 -21.36 18.48 10.86
N VAL A 2 -21.42 19.83 11.03
CA VAL A 2 -21.71 20.81 9.97
C VAL A 2 -20.48 21.21 9.12
N ILE A 3 -19.27 20.93 9.65
CA ILE A 3 -18.00 21.41 9.08
C ILE A 3 -17.66 20.75 7.71
N LEU A 4 -18.20 19.60 7.39
CA LEU A 4 -17.87 18.82 6.19
C LEU A 4 -18.91 18.91 5.05
N SER A 5 -19.80 19.89 5.09
CA SER A 5 -20.80 20.10 4.02
C SER A 5 -20.20 20.70 2.73
N SER A 6 -19.14 21.52 2.85
CA SER A 6 -18.48 22.16 1.71
C SER A 6 -17.39 21.27 1.11
N ILE A 7 -17.34 21.20 -0.22
CA ILE A 7 -16.26 20.52 -0.97
C ILE A 7 -14.89 21.08 -0.57
N ARG A 8 -14.78 22.40 -0.44
CA ARG A 8 -13.54 23.08 -0.01
C ARG A 8 -13.03 22.53 1.32
N ASN A 9 -13.90 22.39 2.31
CA ASN A 9 -13.51 21.89 3.63
C ASN A 9 -13.07 20.42 3.58
N LYS A 10 -13.67 19.61 2.71
CA LYS A 10 -13.26 18.22 2.49
C LYS A 10 -11.87 18.14 1.86
N ILE A 11 -11.58 18.99 0.88
CA ILE A 11 -10.25 19.06 0.23
C ILE A 11 -9.19 19.48 1.25
N ILE A 12 -9.46 20.53 2.03
CA ILE A 12 -8.55 21.00 3.08
C ILE A 12 -8.29 19.87 4.10
N LEU A 13 -9.34 19.18 4.54
CA LEU A 13 -9.20 18.06 5.47
C LEU A 13 -8.34 16.94 4.88
N LEU A 14 -8.57 16.56 3.61
CA LEU A 14 -7.77 15.52 2.94
C LEU A 14 -6.30 15.94 2.85
N LEU A 15 -6.00 17.20 2.51
CA LEU A 15 -4.63 17.72 2.47
C LEU A 15 -3.97 17.66 3.85
N LEU A 16 -4.65 18.09 4.91
CA LEU A 16 -4.12 18.01 6.27
C LEU A 16 -3.82 16.56 6.68
N ILE A 17 -4.73 15.63 6.40
CA ILE A 17 -4.53 14.21 6.67
C ILE A 17 -3.34 13.68 5.87
N SER A 18 -3.21 14.04 4.59
CA SER A 18 -2.10 13.58 3.76
C SER A 18 -0.74 14.06 4.29
N ILE A 19 -0.66 15.30 4.77
CA ILE A 19 0.56 15.83 5.40
C ILE A 19 0.87 15.06 6.69
N LEU A 20 -0.11 14.80 7.55
CA LEU A 20 0.08 14.06 8.80
C LEU A 20 0.51 12.61 8.54
N VAL A 21 -0.11 11.94 7.57
CA VAL A 21 0.26 10.58 7.18
C VAL A 21 1.67 10.54 6.62
N PHE A 22 2.02 11.49 5.74
CA PHE A 22 3.38 11.60 5.19
C PHE A 22 4.43 11.80 6.28
N LEU A 23 4.19 12.72 7.23
CA LEU A 23 5.09 12.92 8.36
C LEU A 23 5.20 11.65 9.21
N GLY A 24 4.09 11.01 9.59
CA GLY A 24 4.11 9.75 10.34
C GLY A 24 4.85 8.63 9.60
N TRP A 25 4.76 8.61 8.27
CA TRP A 25 5.49 7.67 7.42
C TRP A 25 7.00 7.88 7.53
N GLN A 26 7.46 9.12 7.40
CA GLN A 26 8.88 9.48 7.51
C GLN A 26 9.44 9.23 8.93
N PHE A 27 8.63 9.42 9.98
CA PHE A 27 9.03 9.19 11.37
C PHE A 27 8.94 7.73 11.83
N GLY A 28 8.94 6.76 10.92
CA GLY A 28 9.06 5.34 11.23
C GLY A 28 7.89 4.48 10.77
N GLY A 29 6.81 5.07 10.25
CA GLY A 29 5.67 4.34 9.69
C GLY A 29 6.10 3.41 8.55
N GLU A 30 6.95 3.88 7.66
CA GLU A 30 7.53 3.08 6.57
C GLU A 30 8.30 1.87 7.10
N SER A 31 9.17 2.09 8.09
CA SER A 31 9.98 1.01 8.67
C SER A 31 9.12 -0.06 9.34
N LEU A 32 8.09 0.35 10.08
CA LEU A 32 7.17 -0.57 10.72
C LEU A 32 6.39 -1.38 9.68
N TYR A 33 5.85 -0.69 8.68
CA TYR A 33 5.09 -1.33 7.61
C TYR A 33 5.93 -2.34 6.82
N THR A 34 7.15 -1.93 6.39
CA THR A 34 8.05 -2.80 5.64
C THR A 34 8.46 -4.04 6.44
N LYS A 35 8.68 -3.91 7.75
CA LYS A 35 8.95 -5.08 8.61
C LYS A 35 7.80 -6.07 8.64
N ILE A 36 6.56 -5.58 8.76
CA ILE A 36 5.37 -6.44 8.74
C ILE A 36 5.26 -7.13 7.37
N LEU A 37 5.43 -6.39 6.29
CA LEU A 37 5.35 -6.89 4.93
C LEU A 37 6.40 -7.97 4.67
N VAL A 38 7.68 -7.72 5.01
CA VAL A 38 8.79 -8.68 4.85
C VAL A 38 8.56 -9.92 5.72
N SER A 39 8.14 -9.75 6.97
CA SER A 39 7.83 -10.89 7.85
C SER A 39 6.74 -11.79 7.27
N THR A 40 5.67 -11.18 6.72
CA THR A 40 4.57 -11.93 6.10
C THR A 40 5.01 -12.61 4.81
N SER A 41 5.82 -11.92 3.98
CA SER A 41 6.35 -12.49 2.74
C SER A 41 7.30 -13.66 3.03
N ASN A 42 8.13 -13.58 4.06
CA ASN A 42 8.99 -14.68 4.48
C ASN A 42 8.20 -15.90 4.97
N LEU A 43 7.07 -15.70 5.65
CA LEU A 43 6.16 -16.80 5.98
C LEU A 43 5.61 -17.49 4.72
N THR A 44 5.27 -16.72 3.68
CA THR A 44 4.83 -17.27 2.40
C THR A 44 5.96 -18.00 1.68
N LEU A 45 7.16 -17.39 1.64
CA LEU A 45 8.35 -17.98 1.04
C LEU A 45 8.74 -19.30 1.71
N SER A 46 8.70 -19.38 3.03
CA SER A 46 9.05 -20.61 3.77
C SER A 46 8.16 -21.82 3.46
N ILE A 47 6.97 -21.59 2.88
CA ILE A 47 6.05 -22.65 2.43
C ILE A 47 6.40 -23.11 1.00
N ILE A 48 6.96 -22.20 0.17
CA ILE A 48 7.16 -22.43 -1.26
C ILE A 48 8.62 -22.80 -1.56
N LYS A 49 9.57 -22.28 -0.79
CA LYS A 49 11.01 -22.36 -1.05
C LYS A 49 11.79 -22.52 0.26
N ASP A 50 12.76 -23.44 0.26
CA ASP A 50 13.53 -23.75 1.48
C ASP A 50 14.58 -22.68 1.83
N TYR A 51 15.14 -21.99 0.84
CA TYR A 51 16.28 -21.08 1.03
C TYR A 51 15.91 -19.61 0.90
N ASP A 52 15.01 -19.26 0.01
CA ASP A 52 14.73 -17.88 -0.35
C ASP A 52 14.11 -17.11 0.83
N HIS A 53 14.69 -15.97 1.15
CA HIS A 53 14.15 -15.07 2.17
C HIS A 53 14.59 -13.63 1.93
N ILE A 54 13.92 -12.70 2.59
CA ILE A 54 14.16 -11.26 2.47
C ILE A 54 14.49 -10.72 3.85
N GLU A 55 15.56 -9.93 3.95
CA GLU A 55 15.92 -9.20 5.15
C GLU A 55 15.74 -7.70 4.94
N TYR A 56 15.14 -7.02 5.91
CA TYR A 56 15.01 -5.58 5.93
C TYR A 56 16.09 -4.98 6.83
N LYS A 57 17.03 -4.27 6.23
CA LYS A 57 18.20 -3.69 6.94
C LYS A 57 18.33 -2.20 6.64
N LYS A 58 18.91 -1.48 7.58
CA LYS A 58 19.36 -0.10 7.40
C LYS A 58 20.85 -0.10 7.11
N ASN A 59 21.23 0.36 5.91
CA ASN A 59 22.60 0.49 5.48
C ASN A 59 22.89 1.95 5.11
N ASN A 60 23.94 2.55 5.67
CA ASN A 60 24.32 3.95 5.42
C ASN A 60 23.18 4.97 5.56
N GLY A 61 22.24 4.72 6.48
CA GLY A 61 21.09 5.60 6.70
C GLY A 61 19.87 5.31 5.82
N LEU A 62 20.02 4.52 4.77
CA LEU A 62 18.94 4.09 3.86
C LEU A 62 18.41 2.72 4.25
N TYR A 63 17.11 2.55 4.14
CA TYR A 63 16.46 1.25 4.33
C TYR A 63 16.47 0.47 3.03
N GLN A 64 16.88 -0.80 3.10
CA GLN A 64 17.05 -1.69 1.95
C GLN A 64 16.50 -3.09 2.25
N LEU A 65 16.06 -3.77 1.20
CA LEU A 65 15.68 -5.18 1.21
C LEU A 65 16.86 -5.97 0.66
N ASN A 66 17.47 -6.81 1.49
CA ASN A 66 18.44 -7.81 1.05
C ASN A 66 17.67 -9.09 0.71
N VAL A 67 17.68 -9.48 -0.55
CA VAL A 67 16.96 -10.63 -1.08
C VAL A 67 17.94 -11.78 -1.27
N PHE A 68 17.74 -12.86 -0.55
CA PHE A 68 18.55 -14.09 -0.64
C PHE A 68 17.80 -15.10 -1.48
N ILE A 69 18.46 -15.64 -2.51
CA ILE A 69 17.87 -16.54 -3.52
C ILE A 69 18.77 -17.72 -3.80
N GLU A 70 18.15 -18.80 -4.25
CA GLU A 70 18.83 -19.94 -4.84
C GLU A 70 18.30 -20.20 -6.27
N VAL A 71 19.17 -20.05 -7.27
CA VAL A 71 18.84 -20.31 -8.68
C VAL A 71 19.78 -21.36 -9.22
N ASP A 72 19.24 -22.46 -9.75
CA ASP A 72 20.00 -23.58 -10.30
C ASP A 72 21.08 -24.13 -9.34
N GLY A 73 20.76 -24.20 -8.04
CA GLY A 73 21.66 -24.68 -6.99
C GLY A 73 22.77 -23.70 -6.62
N ARG A 74 22.74 -22.48 -7.14
CA ARG A 74 23.67 -21.38 -6.79
C ARG A 74 22.98 -20.38 -5.88
N ARG A 75 23.61 -20.07 -4.78
CA ARG A 75 23.13 -19.09 -3.81
C ARG A 75 23.70 -17.71 -4.10
N GLY A 76 22.87 -16.71 -4.02
CA GLY A 76 23.24 -15.31 -4.19
C GLY A 76 22.33 -14.39 -3.39
N ASP A 77 22.73 -13.13 -3.32
CA ASP A 77 21.94 -12.07 -2.73
C ASP A 77 22.02 -10.80 -3.57
N PHE A 78 21.00 -9.97 -3.48
CA PHE A 78 20.99 -8.65 -4.07
C PHE A 78 20.16 -7.67 -3.25
N ILE A 79 20.34 -6.39 -3.52
CA ILE A 79 19.69 -5.30 -2.79
C ILE A 79 18.59 -4.70 -3.65
N HIS A 80 17.41 -4.48 -3.05
CA HIS A 80 16.29 -3.76 -3.64
C HIS A 80 15.84 -2.61 -2.73
N GLU A 81 15.47 -1.47 -3.30
CA GLU A 81 14.94 -0.33 -2.54
C GLU A 81 13.42 -0.44 -2.39
N PRO A 82 12.88 -0.33 -1.16
CA PRO A 82 11.45 -0.54 -0.94
C PRO A 82 10.57 0.65 -1.36
N GLY A 83 11.13 1.75 -1.84
CA GLY A 83 10.41 3.01 -2.05
C GLY A 83 9.21 2.90 -2.99
N SER A 84 9.37 2.28 -4.17
CA SER A 84 8.29 2.07 -5.14
C SER A 84 7.14 1.22 -4.57
N LEU A 85 7.48 0.28 -3.71
CA LEU A 85 6.55 -0.63 -3.05
C LEU A 85 5.76 0.06 -1.92
N THR A 86 6.43 0.89 -1.12
CA THR A 86 5.88 1.40 0.15
C THR A 86 5.27 2.79 0.06
N GLN A 87 5.79 3.67 -0.80
CA GLN A 87 5.32 5.06 -0.94
C GLN A 87 3.84 5.19 -1.35
N PRO A 88 3.28 4.35 -2.28
CA PRO A 88 1.88 4.43 -2.65
C PRO A 88 0.92 4.20 -1.49
N MET A 89 1.38 3.56 -0.41
CA MET A 89 0.61 3.37 0.82
C MET A 89 0.23 4.69 1.49
N ILE A 90 1.05 5.74 1.34
CA ILE A 90 0.76 7.08 1.90
C ILE A 90 -0.55 7.61 1.33
N ALA A 91 -0.72 7.53 0.01
CA ALA A 91 -1.94 7.99 -0.65
C ALA A 91 -3.16 7.16 -0.23
N LEU A 92 -3.00 5.84 -0.19
CA LEU A 92 -4.06 4.92 0.22
C LEU A 92 -4.49 5.16 1.67
N LEU A 93 -3.55 5.24 2.62
CA LEU A 93 -3.84 5.50 4.02
C LEU A 93 -4.47 6.88 4.23
N SER A 94 -3.96 7.91 3.55
CA SER A 94 -4.53 9.26 3.63
C SER A 94 -6.00 9.27 3.21
N TRP A 95 -6.32 8.58 2.12
CA TRP A 95 -7.68 8.44 1.66
C TRP A 95 -8.55 7.66 2.64
N GLN A 96 -8.07 6.53 3.16
CA GLN A 96 -8.84 5.71 4.10
C GLN A 96 -9.12 6.46 5.41
N ILE A 97 -8.14 7.17 5.97
CA ILE A 97 -8.34 8.01 7.15
C ILE A 97 -9.36 9.12 6.87
N PHE A 98 -9.27 9.77 5.71
CA PHE A 98 -10.25 10.78 5.29
C PHE A 98 -11.67 10.21 5.24
N LEU A 99 -11.85 8.99 4.73
CA LEU A 99 -13.16 8.33 4.68
C LEU A 99 -13.79 8.14 6.08
N PHE A 100 -12.99 7.91 7.14
CA PHE A 100 -13.51 7.84 8.51
C PHE A 100 -14.15 9.14 9.00
N PHE A 101 -13.70 10.28 8.49
CA PHE A 101 -14.29 11.58 8.85
C PHE A 101 -15.53 11.92 8.03
N VAL A 102 -15.69 11.34 6.85
CA VAL A 102 -16.72 11.73 5.89
C VAL A 102 -17.84 10.71 5.80
N LEU A 103 -17.53 9.42 5.96
CA LEU A 103 -18.48 8.31 5.87
C LEU A 103 -18.92 7.83 7.26
N ARG A 104 -19.96 6.99 7.28
CA ARG A 104 -20.28 6.18 8.45
C ARG A 104 -19.18 5.16 8.70
N ARG A 105 -18.86 4.94 9.98
CA ARG A 105 -17.80 4.03 10.42
C ARG A 105 -17.85 2.64 9.75
N LYS A 106 -19.05 2.09 9.56
CA LYS A 106 -19.23 0.77 8.91
C LYS A 106 -18.71 0.75 7.47
N TYR A 107 -19.01 1.77 6.68
CA TYR A 107 -18.57 1.87 5.28
C TYR A 107 -17.08 2.19 5.18
N ALA A 108 -16.58 3.08 6.04
CA ALA A 108 -15.16 3.40 6.11
C ALA A 108 -14.32 2.17 6.49
N LEU A 109 -14.74 1.37 7.48
CA LEU A 109 -14.08 0.12 7.86
C LEU A 109 -14.10 -0.92 6.73
N LYS A 110 -15.23 -1.05 6.01
CA LYS A 110 -15.32 -1.95 4.86
C LYS A 110 -14.37 -1.53 3.75
N ALA A 111 -14.33 -0.24 3.40
CA ALA A 111 -13.42 0.29 2.40
C ALA A 111 -11.95 0.07 2.81
N LEU A 112 -11.61 0.36 4.07
CA LEU A 112 -10.29 0.13 4.64
C LEU A 112 -9.87 -1.34 4.52
N GLY A 113 -10.69 -2.28 5.01
CA GLY A 113 -10.36 -3.70 4.99
C GLY A 113 -10.15 -4.25 3.57
N VAL A 114 -11.02 -3.86 2.63
CA VAL A 114 -10.91 -4.29 1.22
C VAL A 114 -9.65 -3.71 0.58
N ASN A 115 -9.42 -2.41 0.72
CA ASN A 115 -8.29 -1.76 0.03
C ASN A 115 -6.95 -2.16 0.61
N LEU A 116 -6.82 -2.18 1.95
CA LEU A 116 -5.58 -2.62 2.59
C LEU A 116 -5.33 -4.10 2.32
N GLY A 117 -6.38 -4.94 2.35
CA GLY A 117 -6.25 -6.36 2.04
C GLY A 117 -5.75 -6.62 0.62
N ILE A 118 -6.38 -5.98 -0.39
CA ILE A 118 -5.95 -6.12 -1.79
C ILE A 118 -4.51 -5.59 -1.95
N PHE A 119 -4.24 -4.39 -1.45
CA PHE A 119 -2.94 -3.76 -1.65
C PHE A 119 -1.81 -4.53 -0.97
N PHE A 120 -2.02 -4.97 0.28
CA PHE A 120 -1.07 -5.77 1.03
C PHE A 120 -0.81 -7.13 0.39
N PHE A 121 -1.86 -7.80 -0.11
CA PHE A 121 -1.72 -9.07 -0.83
C PHE A 121 -0.87 -8.90 -2.09
N LEU A 122 -1.13 -7.89 -2.91
CA LEU A 122 -0.33 -7.63 -4.11
C LEU A 122 1.14 -7.32 -3.79
N GLN A 123 1.40 -6.67 -2.66
CA GLN A 123 2.78 -6.41 -2.23
C GLN A 123 3.50 -7.68 -1.74
N ILE A 124 2.78 -8.61 -1.11
CA ILE A 124 3.35 -9.92 -0.77
C ILE A 124 3.70 -10.69 -2.04
N GLU A 125 2.77 -10.76 -3.02
CA GLU A 125 3.02 -11.39 -4.31
C GLU A 125 4.22 -10.78 -5.03
N PHE A 126 4.35 -9.46 -4.99
CA PHE A 126 5.50 -8.75 -5.54
C PHE A 126 6.81 -9.17 -4.88
N LEU A 127 6.86 -9.25 -3.54
CA LEU A 127 8.06 -9.68 -2.82
C LEU A 127 8.41 -11.16 -3.08
N VAL A 128 7.41 -12.00 -3.26
CA VAL A 128 7.62 -13.40 -3.69
C VAL A 128 8.19 -13.44 -5.10
N LEU A 129 7.65 -12.65 -6.04
CA LEU A 129 8.19 -12.54 -7.40
C LEU A 129 9.61 -11.96 -7.43
N LEU A 130 9.94 -11.07 -6.49
CA LEU A 130 11.28 -10.50 -6.38
C LEU A 130 12.35 -11.58 -6.14
N THR A 131 12.05 -12.62 -5.37
CA THR A 131 12.99 -13.74 -5.19
C THR A 131 13.19 -14.58 -6.46
N ASP A 132 12.27 -14.49 -7.40
CA ASP A 132 12.35 -15.16 -8.70
C ASP A 132 12.93 -14.29 -9.83
N TYR A 133 13.34 -13.04 -9.53
CA TYR A 133 13.76 -12.05 -10.52
C TYR A 133 14.82 -12.58 -11.49
N TYR A 134 15.80 -13.32 -11.02
CA TYR A 134 16.89 -13.88 -11.83
C TYR A 134 16.60 -15.28 -12.40
N SER A 135 15.44 -15.88 -12.11
CA SER A 135 15.13 -17.23 -12.54
C SER A 135 14.64 -17.32 -14.00
N SER A 136 14.04 -16.24 -14.55
CA SER A 136 13.65 -16.20 -15.96
C SER A 136 13.35 -14.76 -16.42
N GLU A 137 13.57 -14.48 -17.72
CA GLU A 137 13.26 -13.18 -18.33
C GLU A 137 11.78 -12.80 -18.18
N VAL A 138 10.88 -13.76 -18.28
CA VAL A 138 9.44 -13.52 -18.15
C VAL A 138 9.11 -13.02 -16.75
N LYS A 139 9.68 -13.61 -15.69
CA LYS A 139 9.45 -13.18 -14.31
C LYS A 139 10.04 -11.80 -14.05
N GLN A 140 11.19 -11.49 -14.65
CA GLN A 140 11.79 -10.16 -14.61
C GLN A 140 10.87 -9.09 -15.20
N TYR A 141 10.26 -9.35 -16.38
CA TYR A 141 9.30 -8.41 -16.98
C TYR A 141 8.05 -8.25 -16.13
N ILE A 142 7.49 -9.32 -15.58
CA ILE A 142 6.33 -9.26 -14.70
C ILE A 142 6.66 -8.42 -13.46
N PHE A 143 7.82 -8.64 -12.85
CA PHE A 143 8.29 -7.87 -11.70
C PHE A 143 8.38 -6.37 -12.02
N MET A 144 9.05 -5.98 -13.12
CA MET A 144 9.17 -4.58 -13.53
C MET A 144 7.81 -3.92 -13.76
N MET A 145 6.88 -4.63 -14.43
CA MET A 145 5.52 -4.12 -14.64
C MET A 145 4.76 -3.93 -13.32
N MET A 146 4.93 -4.81 -12.36
CA MET A 146 4.28 -4.69 -11.04
C MET A 146 4.87 -3.55 -10.22
N ASP A 147 6.19 -3.37 -10.23
CA ASP A 147 6.87 -2.30 -9.49
C ASP A 147 6.35 -0.92 -9.89
N ASP A 148 6.24 -0.66 -11.19
CA ASP A 148 5.70 0.59 -11.72
C ASP A 148 4.19 0.76 -11.46
N SER A 149 3.47 -0.36 -11.26
CA SER A 149 2.01 -0.35 -11.16
C SER A 149 1.47 0.04 -9.79
N PHE A 150 2.24 -0.01 -8.69
CA PHE A 150 1.71 0.23 -7.34
C PHE A 150 1.09 1.61 -7.15
N ASN A 151 1.67 2.64 -7.77
CA ASN A 151 1.08 3.99 -7.75
C ASN A 151 -0.28 4.03 -8.46
N ILE A 152 -0.39 3.35 -9.60
CA ILE A 152 -1.63 3.25 -10.38
C ILE A 152 -2.68 2.46 -9.60
N ILE A 153 -2.29 1.33 -9.00
CA ILE A 153 -3.19 0.50 -8.19
C ILE A 153 -3.75 1.29 -7.01
N SER A 154 -2.89 2.01 -6.28
CA SER A 154 -3.35 2.84 -5.16
C SER A 154 -4.37 3.91 -5.62
N LEU A 155 -4.12 4.55 -6.76
CA LEU A 155 -5.03 5.52 -7.36
C LEU A 155 -6.36 4.86 -7.77
N ILE A 156 -6.33 3.69 -8.40
CA ILE A 156 -7.53 2.94 -8.79
C ILE A 156 -8.38 2.61 -7.55
N LEU A 157 -7.77 2.18 -6.44
CA LEU A 157 -8.47 1.88 -5.20
C LEU A 157 -9.14 3.13 -4.61
N VAL A 158 -8.46 4.28 -4.65
CA VAL A 158 -9.03 5.57 -4.24
C VAL A 158 -10.20 5.98 -5.14
N LEU A 159 -10.05 5.87 -6.46
CA LEU A 159 -11.10 6.19 -7.43
C LEU A 159 -12.32 5.27 -7.28
N LYS A 160 -12.09 3.97 -7.10
CA LYS A 160 -13.15 2.98 -6.81
C LYS A 160 -13.98 3.41 -5.60
N ASP A 161 -13.33 3.80 -4.51
CA ASP A 161 -14.04 4.24 -3.30
C ASP A 161 -14.82 5.54 -3.55
N ASN A 162 -14.26 6.49 -4.29
CA ASN A 162 -14.98 7.72 -4.62
C ASN A 162 -16.16 7.47 -5.59
N MET A 163 -16.10 6.42 -6.41
CA MET A 163 -17.24 5.99 -7.24
C MET A 163 -18.35 5.33 -6.40
N LEU A 164 -17.96 4.48 -5.45
CA LEU A 164 -18.90 3.80 -4.54
C LEU A 164 -19.50 4.76 -3.51
N TYR A 165 -18.71 5.71 -3.04
CA TYR A 165 -19.07 6.69 -2.02
C TYR A 165 -18.71 8.09 -2.52
N PRO A 166 -19.55 8.74 -3.34
CA PRO A 166 -19.19 10.00 -4.00
C PRO A 166 -19.12 11.18 -3.03
N VAL A 167 -18.04 11.21 -2.23
CA VAL A 167 -17.85 12.19 -1.14
C VAL A 167 -17.69 13.63 -1.61
N PHE A 168 -17.24 13.85 -2.86
CA PHE A 168 -17.09 15.19 -3.45
C PHE A 168 -18.29 15.62 -4.29
N ARG A 169 -19.28 14.75 -4.52
CA ARG A 169 -20.47 15.10 -5.29
C ARG A 169 -21.40 15.99 -4.46
N ASN A 170 -21.79 17.12 -5.01
CA ASN A 170 -22.68 18.10 -4.35
C ASN A 170 -24.14 17.67 -4.53
N ASN A 171 -24.57 16.60 -3.88
CA ASN A 171 -25.96 16.14 -3.93
C ASN A 171 -26.68 16.57 -2.65
N ARG A 172 -27.32 17.75 -2.69
CA ARG A 172 -28.22 18.21 -1.60
C ARG A 172 -29.36 17.21 -1.30
N LYS A 173 -29.66 16.28 -2.22
CA LYS A 173 -30.78 15.33 -2.09
C LYS A 173 -30.41 13.98 -1.45
N ASN A 174 -29.15 13.50 -1.53
CA ASN A 174 -28.76 12.15 -1.07
C ASN A 174 -28.12 12.10 0.32
N VAL A 175 -28.03 13.23 1.02
CA VAL A 175 -27.46 13.25 2.41
C VAL A 175 -28.40 12.57 3.40
N VAL A 176 -29.67 12.42 3.08
CA VAL A 176 -30.67 11.78 3.94
C VAL A 176 -30.60 10.26 3.86
N GLU A 177 -30.32 9.68 2.68
CA GLU A 177 -30.41 8.25 2.43
C GLU A 177 -29.22 7.43 3.00
N TYR A 178 -28.03 8.06 3.10
CA TYR A 178 -26.87 7.42 3.72
C TYR A 178 -26.76 7.66 5.25
N ARG A 179 -27.77 8.34 5.84
CA ARG A 179 -27.85 8.62 7.28
C ARG A 179 -28.91 7.79 8.03
N SER A 180 -29.79 7.07 7.30
CA SER A 180 -30.81 6.20 7.90
C SER A 180 -30.32 4.78 8.21
#